data_d30a92143b991c93d233ec6dfca345c3
#
_entry.id   d30a92143b991c93d233ec6dfca345c3
#
_cell.length_a   1.000
_cell.length_b   1.000
_cell.length_c   1.000
_cell.angle_alpha   90.00
_cell.angle_beta   90.00
_cell.angle_gamma   90.00
#
_symmetry.space_group_name_H-M   'P 1'
#
loop_
_entity.id
_entity.type
_entity.pdbx_description
1 polymer ?
#
loop_
_entity_poly.entity_id
_entity_poly.type
_entity_poly.pdbx_seq_one_letter_code
_entity_poly.pdbx_strand_id
1 'polypeptide(L)'
;MNAAILLIIGIPAIEIYLMIKVGGIIGALNTILLIFFTAIAGLYFAKIAGLSTLRSGFNQLIKNEIPIYEIISGAALAFAAFLLILPGFLTDIIGFLLIIPITRKVFIKLIAAKFNTRKNKDNIIEGTVDEKDEEK
;
A
#
# COMPACT_ATOMS: atom_id res chain seq x y z
N MET A 1 14.53 -1.06 -20.83
CA MET A 1 14.90 -1.25 -19.40
C MET A 1 13.60 -1.28 -18.60
N ASN A 2 13.28 -2.38 -17.93
CA ASN A 2 11.99 -2.51 -17.23
C ASN A 2 11.93 -1.54 -16.05
N ALA A 3 10.84 -0.73 -15.96
CA ALA A 3 10.63 0.22 -14.89
C ALA A 3 10.77 -0.41 -13.48
N ALA A 4 10.46 -1.71 -13.35
CA ALA A 4 10.65 -2.47 -12.11
C ALA A 4 12.14 -2.56 -11.68
N ILE A 5 13.05 -2.80 -12.62
CA ILE A 5 14.49 -2.88 -12.33
C ILE A 5 15.00 -1.51 -11.85
N LEU A 6 14.54 -0.45 -12.50
CA LEU A 6 14.91 0.93 -12.15
C LEU A 6 14.44 1.31 -10.75
N LEU A 7 13.25 0.84 -10.33
CA LEU A 7 12.73 1.04 -8.97
C LEU A 7 13.49 0.20 -7.94
N ILE A 8 13.78 -1.07 -8.23
CA ILE A 8 14.47 -1.98 -7.30
C ILE A 8 15.89 -1.50 -7.00
N ILE A 9 16.58 -0.91 -7.98
CA ILE A 9 17.94 -0.39 -7.79
C ILE A 9 17.90 1.08 -7.34
N GLY A 10 16.97 1.87 -7.89
CA GLY A 10 16.89 3.31 -7.64
C GLY A 10 16.47 3.66 -6.21
N ILE A 11 15.49 2.93 -5.64
CA ILE A 11 15.04 3.19 -4.27
C ILE A 11 16.18 3.01 -3.26
N PRO A 12 16.90 1.87 -3.20
CA PRO A 12 18.05 1.73 -2.30
C PRO A 12 19.17 2.76 -2.54
N ALA A 13 19.42 3.14 -3.79
CA ALA A 13 20.43 4.15 -4.10
C ALA A 13 20.06 5.52 -3.54
N ILE A 14 18.78 5.91 -3.67
CA ILE A 14 18.26 7.16 -3.09
C ILE A 14 18.30 7.10 -1.56
N GLU A 15 17.95 5.96 -0.95
CA GLU A 15 18.01 5.78 0.51
C GLU A 15 19.42 5.98 1.04
N ILE A 16 20.42 5.32 0.43
CA ILE A 16 21.83 5.49 0.83
C ILE A 16 22.25 6.96 0.67
N TYR A 17 21.89 7.60 -0.43
CA TYR A 17 22.19 9.01 -0.65
C TYR A 17 21.59 9.90 0.44
N LEU A 18 20.31 9.68 0.79
CA LEU A 18 19.62 10.43 1.85
C LEU A 18 20.28 10.18 3.22
N MET A 19 20.65 8.93 3.53
CA MET A 19 21.37 8.57 4.77
C MET A 19 22.70 9.32 4.89
N ILE A 20 23.48 9.39 3.81
CA ILE A 20 24.74 10.13 3.79
C ILE A 20 24.50 11.64 3.99
N LYS A 21 23.52 12.22 3.29
CA LYS A 21 23.18 13.64 3.40
C LYS A 21 22.69 14.02 4.78
N VAL A 22 21.71 13.31 5.30
CA VAL A 22 21.13 13.57 6.62
C VAL A 22 22.16 13.28 7.72
N GLY A 23 22.88 12.15 7.61
CA GLY A 23 23.95 11.80 8.56
C GLY A 23 25.06 12.83 8.62
N GLY A 24 25.39 13.48 7.49
CA GLY A 24 26.35 14.59 7.44
C GLY A 24 25.88 15.85 8.17
N ILE A 25 24.55 16.06 8.28
CA ILE A 25 23.96 17.25 8.95
C ILE A 25 23.78 16.99 10.44
N ILE A 26 23.12 15.88 10.81
CA ILE A 26 22.75 15.59 12.21
C ILE A 26 23.77 14.73 12.96
N GLY A 27 24.75 14.18 12.25
CA GLY A 27 25.75 13.29 12.79
C GLY A 27 25.35 11.80 12.72
N ALA A 28 26.33 10.91 12.62
CA ALA A 28 26.12 9.49 12.43
C ALA A 28 25.32 8.84 13.59
N LEU A 29 25.63 9.19 14.83
CA LEU A 29 24.96 8.63 16.01
C LEU A 29 23.45 9.00 16.01
N ASN A 30 23.14 10.27 15.76
CA ASN A 30 21.74 10.72 15.70
C ASN A 30 20.97 10.08 14.56
N THR A 31 21.63 9.85 13.43
CA THR A 31 21.03 9.12 12.28
C THR A 31 20.69 7.69 12.67
N ILE A 32 21.61 6.98 13.32
CA ILE A 32 21.38 5.61 13.80
C ILE A 32 20.23 5.58 14.80
N LEU A 33 20.21 6.48 15.78
CA LEU A 33 19.14 6.58 16.76
C LEU A 33 17.77 6.86 16.09
N LEU A 34 17.75 7.73 15.08
CA LEU A 34 16.54 8.05 14.34
C LEU A 34 16.02 6.81 13.59
N ILE A 35 16.88 6.05 12.91
CA ILE A 35 16.52 4.81 12.21
C ILE A 35 15.92 3.79 13.18
N PHE A 36 16.56 3.56 14.32
CA PHE A 36 16.02 2.64 15.32
C PHE A 36 14.68 3.12 15.89
N PHE A 37 14.56 4.41 16.15
CA PHE A 37 13.32 4.99 16.67
C PHE A 37 12.17 4.85 15.67
N THR A 38 12.39 5.16 14.38
CA THR A 38 11.36 5.02 13.34
C THR A 38 10.96 3.58 13.13
N ALA A 39 11.92 2.64 13.13
CA ALA A 39 11.64 1.21 13.00
C ALA A 39 10.79 0.67 14.16
N ILE A 40 11.13 1.00 15.40
CA ILE A 40 10.39 0.57 16.59
C ILE A 40 8.99 1.21 16.61
N ALA A 41 8.91 2.51 16.40
CA ALA A 41 7.64 3.24 16.36
C ALA A 41 6.74 2.72 15.23
N GLY A 42 7.28 2.55 14.03
CA GLY A 42 6.56 2.06 12.88
C GLY A 42 6.01 0.64 13.10
N LEU A 43 6.83 -0.27 13.61
CA LEU A 43 6.39 -1.63 13.92
C LEU A 43 5.29 -1.65 15.00
N TYR A 44 5.40 -0.82 16.02
CA TYR A 44 4.39 -0.68 17.06
C TYR A 44 3.05 -0.20 16.49
N PHE A 45 3.05 0.87 15.69
CA PHE A 45 1.84 1.38 15.06
C PHE A 45 1.27 0.41 14.02
N ALA A 46 2.12 -0.26 13.24
CA ALA A 46 1.69 -1.28 12.29
C ALA A 46 0.98 -2.45 13.00
N LYS A 47 1.48 -2.88 14.15
CA LYS A 47 0.85 -3.91 14.99
C LYS A 47 -0.54 -3.49 15.45
N ILE A 48 -0.68 -2.27 15.99
CA ILE A 48 -1.97 -1.76 16.48
C ILE A 48 -2.97 -1.65 15.32
N ALA A 49 -2.56 -1.06 14.21
CA ALA A 49 -3.40 -0.90 13.03
C ALA A 49 -3.78 -2.27 12.40
N GLY A 50 -2.85 -3.22 12.39
CA GLY A 50 -3.08 -4.58 11.92
C GLY A 50 -4.11 -5.33 12.75
N LEU A 51 -4.00 -5.29 14.09
CA LEU A 51 -4.96 -5.90 14.99
C LEU A 51 -6.37 -5.29 14.86
N SER A 52 -6.45 -3.97 14.69
CA SER A 52 -7.71 -3.27 14.44
C SER A 52 -8.37 -3.73 13.13
N THR A 53 -7.57 -3.83 12.07
CA THR A 53 -8.03 -4.30 10.74
C THR A 53 -8.51 -5.75 10.79
N LEU A 54 -7.79 -6.63 11.48
CA LEU A 54 -8.19 -8.02 11.66
C LEU A 54 -9.52 -8.13 12.41
N ARG A 55 -9.69 -7.40 13.51
CA ARG A 55 -10.95 -7.38 14.29
C ARG A 55 -12.13 -6.91 13.44
N SER A 56 -11.94 -5.87 12.63
CA SER A 56 -12.96 -5.37 11.71
C SER A 56 -13.33 -6.44 10.68
N GLY A 57 -12.35 -7.12 10.10
CA GLY A 57 -12.58 -8.21 9.15
C GLY A 57 -13.35 -9.37 9.75
N PHE A 58 -13.01 -9.81 10.95
CA PHE A 58 -13.74 -10.86 11.66
C PHE A 58 -15.20 -10.45 11.95
N ASN A 59 -15.44 -9.22 12.37
CA ASN A 59 -16.79 -8.73 12.61
C ASN A 59 -17.66 -8.72 11.36
N GLN A 60 -17.08 -8.44 10.19
CA GLN A 60 -17.80 -8.51 8.91
C GLN A 60 -18.10 -9.96 8.51
N LEU A 61 -17.15 -10.88 8.72
CA LEU A 61 -17.41 -12.31 8.46
C LEU A 61 -18.54 -12.87 9.30
N ILE A 62 -18.66 -12.47 10.57
CA ILE A 62 -19.78 -12.86 11.44
C ILE A 62 -21.12 -12.33 10.90
N LYS A 63 -21.12 -11.21 10.19
CA LYS A 63 -22.30 -10.63 9.55
C LYS A 63 -22.57 -11.18 8.14
N ASN A 64 -21.85 -12.21 7.72
CA ASN A 64 -21.86 -12.76 6.35
C ASN A 64 -21.48 -11.75 5.26
N GLU A 65 -20.67 -10.75 5.60
CA GLU A 65 -20.11 -9.76 4.67
C GLU A 65 -18.69 -10.19 4.27
N ILE A 66 -18.30 -9.94 3.02
CA ILE A 66 -16.92 -10.23 2.56
C ILE A 66 -16.04 -9.02 2.87
N PRO A 67 -15.03 -9.13 3.77
CA PRO A 67 -14.20 -8.02 4.22
C PRO A 67 -13.10 -7.66 3.20
N ILE A 68 -13.46 -7.32 1.97
CA ILE A 68 -12.49 -7.04 0.89
C ILE A 68 -11.56 -5.88 1.27
N TYR A 69 -12.11 -4.83 1.86
CA TYR A 69 -11.34 -3.67 2.28
C TYR A 69 -10.32 -4.04 3.37
N GLU A 70 -10.70 -4.85 4.33
CA GLU A 70 -9.86 -5.30 5.44
C GLU A 70 -8.71 -6.20 4.96
N ILE A 71 -8.97 -7.05 3.96
CA ILE A 71 -7.95 -7.91 3.34
C ILE A 71 -6.89 -7.05 2.65
N ILE A 72 -7.31 -6.11 1.80
CA ILE A 72 -6.39 -5.20 1.09
C ILE A 72 -5.65 -4.30 2.09
N SER A 73 -6.36 -3.80 3.10
CA SER A 73 -5.81 -2.98 4.16
C SER A 73 -4.77 -3.73 5.00
N GLY A 74 -5.03 -5.00 5.31
CA GLY A 74 -4.09 -5.87 6.01
C GLY A 74 -2.81 -6.12 5.20
N ALA A 75 -2.95 -6.38 3.90
CA ALA A 75 -1.81 -6.52 3.00
C ALA A 75 -0.97 -5.22 2.92
N ALA A 76 -1.64 -4.05 2.84
CA ALA A 76 -0.96 -2.75 2.85
C ALA A 76 -0.21 -2.49 4.16
N LEU A 77 -0.76 -2.90 5.31
CA LEU A 77 -0.11 -2.79 6.62
C LEU A 77 1.09 -3.74 6.75
N ALA A 78 0.99 -4.96 6.24
CA ALA A 78 2.11 -5.89 6.21
C ALA A 78 3.26 -5.34 5.34
N PHE A 79 2.93 -4.75 4.20
CA PHE A 79 3.90 -4.08 3.34
C PHE A 79 4.53 -2.85 4.02
N ALA A 80 3.71 -2.03 4.72
CA ALA A 80 4.22 -0.91 5.52
C ALA A 80 5.20 -1.36 6.60
N ALA A 81 4.87 -2.42 7.34
CA ALA A 81 5.76 -2.99 8.35
C ALA A 81 7.08 -3.48 7.74
N PHE A 82 7.01 -4.12 6.57
CA PHE A 82 8.21 -4.54 5.83
C PHE A 82 9.09 -3.35 5.43
N LEU A 83 8.49 -2.26 4.93
CA LEU A 83 9.25 -1.04 4.59
C LEU A 83 9.94 -0.42 5.80
N LEU A 84 9.27 -0.39 6.96
CA LEU A 84 9.82 0.19 8.19
C LEU A 84 10.89 -0.67 8.88
N ILE A 85 10.97 -1.96 8.54
CA ILE A 85 12.06 -2.83 8.99
C ILE A 85 13.33 -2.56 8.18
N LEU A 86 13.19 -2.23 6.90
CA LEU A 86 14.32 -1.83 6.05
C LEU A 86 14.69 -0.38 6.36
N PRO A 87 15.90 -0.14 6.92
CA PRO A 87 16.27 1.20 7.35
C PRO A 87 16.37 2.15 6.15
N GLY A 88 15.51 3.16 6.11
CA GLY A 88 15.52 4.17 5.06
C GLY A 88 14.69 5.38 5.44
N PHE A 89 14.98 6.55 4.88
CA PHE A 89 14.20 7.77 5.12
C PHE A 89 12.95 7.83 4.25
N LEU A 90 13.08 7.52 2.97
CA LEU A 90 11.98 7.55 2.01
C LEU A 90 11.02 6.38 2.27
N THR A 91 11.55 5.18 2.47
CA THR A 91 10.77 3.99 2.80
C THR A 91 10.03 4.13 4.12
N ASP A 92 10.62 4.76 5.13
CA ASP A 92 9.96 5.06 6.41
C ASP A 92 8.77 6.00 6.22
N ILE A 93 8.92 7.07 5.44
CA ILE A 93 7.81 7.98 5.13
C ILE A 93 6.66 7.23 4.45
N ILE A 94 6.95 6.41 3.44
CA ILE A 94 5.94 5.62 2.74
C ILE A 94 5.28 4.61 3.70
N GLY A 95 6.05 3.94 4.52
CA GLY A 95 5.56 3.01 5.54
C GLY A 95 4.60 3.68 6.52
N PHE A 96 4.97 4.84 7.07
CA PHE A 96 4.10 5.62 7.96
C PHE A 96 2.82 6.09 7.28
N LEU A 97 2.89 6.54 6.03
CA LEU A 97 1.71 6.92 5.24
C LEU A 97 0.73 5.74 5.07
N LEU A 98 1.22 4.52 4.92
CA LEU A 98 0.39 3.33 4.81
C LEU A 98 -0.20 2.88 6.15
N ILE A 99 0.45 3.18 7.28
CA ILE A 99 -0.08 2.86 8.62
C ILE A 99 -1.26 3.76 8.97
N ILE A 100 -1.22 5.04 8.61
CA ILE A 100 -2.26 6.00 8.94
C ILE A 100 -3.56 5.64 8.19
N PRO A 101 -4.71 5.43 8.89
CA PRO A 101 -5.93 4.94 8.24
C PRO A 101 -6.47 5.86 7.14
N ILE A 102 -6.30 7.17 7.28
CA ILE A 102 -6.82 8.17 6.32
C ILE A 102 -6.05 8.08 5.00
N THR A 103 -4.72 8.14 5.07
CA THR A 103 -3.85 8.07 3.88
C THR A 103 -3.92 6.70 3.22
N ARG A 104 -4.01 5.62 3.99
CA ARG A 104 -4.22 4.26 3.50
C ARG A 104 -5.53 4.13 2.71
N LYS A 105 -6.65 4.69 3.19
CA LYS A 105 -7.92 4.71 2.46
C LYS A 105 -7.81 5.41 1.11
N VAL A 106 -7.12 6.54 1.07
CA VAL A 106 -6.87 7.28 -0.17
C VAL A 106 -6.02 6.46 -1.13
N PHE A 107 -4.95 5.84 -0.62
CA PHE A 107 -4.04 5.01 -1.40
C PHE A 107 -4.74 3.78 -2.01
N ILE A 108 -5.54 3.07 -1.21
CA ILE A 108 -6.34 1.92 -1.68
C ILE A 108 -7.35 2.35 -2.75
N LYS A 109 -8.04 3.50 -2.55
CA LYS A 109 -8.97 4.05 -3.54
C LYS A 109 -8.30 4.40 -4.87
N LEU A 110 -7.12 5.01 -4.83
CA LEU A 110 -6.36 5.35 -6.03
C LEU A 110 -5.94 4.10 -6.82
N ILE A 111 -5.48 3.08 -6.12
CA ILE A 111 -5.12 1.80 -6.74
C ILE A 111 -6.37 1.12 -7.32
N ALA A 112 -7.46 1.03 -6.55
CA ALA A 112 -8.72 0.42 -6.99
C ALA A 112 -9.31 1.14 -8.22
N ALA A 113 -9.27 2.47 -8.25
CA ALA A 113 -9.72 3.25 -9.40
C ALA A 113 -8.93 2.92 -10.67
N LYS A 114 -7.60 2.75 -10.55
CA LYS A 114 -6.74 2.38 -11.68
C LYS A 114 -7.02 0.98 -12.22
N PHE A 115 -7.40 0.04 -11.35
CA PHE A 115 -7.78 -1.32 -11.77
C PHE A 115 -9.19 -1.37 -12.38
N ASN A 116 -10.13 -0.56 -11.88
CA ASN A 116 -11.50 -0.52 -12.40
C ASN A 116 -11.60 0.10 -13.80
N THR A 117 -10.71 1.05 -14.13
CA THR A 117 -10.65 1.67 -15.46
C THR A 117 -10.20 0.68 -16.53
N ARG A 118 -9.44 -0.37 -16.18
CA ARG A 118 -9.07 -1.44 -17.13
C ARG A 118 -10.21 -2.42 -17.41
N LYS A 119 -11.07 -2.69 -16.43
CA LYS A 119 -12.15 -3.66 -16.55
C LYS A 119 -13.32 -3.15 -17.42
N ASN A 120 -13.54 -1.84 -17.50
CA ASN A 120 -14.58 -1.24 -18.34
C ASN A 120 -14.22 -1.14 -19.83
N LYS A 121 -12.95 -1.41 -20.22
CA LYS A 121 -12.57 -1.41 -21.62
C LYS A 121 -12.82 -2.75 -22.33
N ASP A 122 -12.96 -3.84 -21.59
CA ASP A 122 -13.07 -5.18 -22.16
C ASP A 122 -14.51 -5.74 -22.17
N ASN A 123 -15.50 -5.00 -21.65
CA ASN A 123 -16.88 -5.47 -21.53
C ASN A 123 -17.90 -4.64 -22.32
N ILE A 124 -17.51 -4.02 -23.45
CA ILE A 124 -18.47 -3.56 -24.42
C ILE A 124 -18.60 -4.66 -25.48
N ILE A 125 -19.30 -5.73 -25.14
CA ILE A 125 -19.91 -6.61 -26.16
C ILE A 125 -21.29 -5.97 -26.43
N GLU A 126 -21.37 -5.19 -27.49
CA GLU A 126 -22.63 -4.83 -28.10
C GLU A 126 -23.31 -6.10 -28.60
N GLY A 127 -24.18 -6.67 -27.79
CA GLY A 127 -25.13 -7.67 -28.23
C GLY A 127 -26.22 -6.96 -29.03
N THR A 128 -26.07 -6.89 -30.35
CA THR A 128 -27.19 -6.61 -31.24
C THR A 128 -28.13 -7.80 -31.19
N VAL A 129 -29.27 -7.62 -30.52
CA VAL A 129 -30.41 -8.52 -30.63
C VAL A 129 -31.07 -8.21 -31.95
N ASP A 130 -30.81 -9.03 -32.98
CA ASP A 130 -31.66 -9.08 -34.17
C ASP A 130 -32.98 -9.72 -33.78
N GLU A 131 -33.96 -8.87 -33.55
CA GLU A 131 -35.37 -9.25 -33.57
C GLU A 131 -35.76 -9.54 -35.02
N LYS A 132 -35.74 -10.81 -35.41
CA LYS A 132 -36.41 -11.26 -36.64
C LYS A 132 -37.88 -11.58 -36.32
N ASP A 133 -38.71 -10.71 -36.88
CA ASP A 133 -40.14 -10.92 -37.13
C ASP A 133 -40.39 -12.33 -37.64
N GLU A 134 -41.28 -13.08 -36.98
CA GLU A 134 -42.03 -14.15 -37.62
C GLU A 134 -43.51 -13.76 -37.65
N GLU A 135 -43.89 -13.09 -38.75
CA GLU A 135 -45.23 -13.21 -39.28
C GLU A 135 -45.34 -14.52 -40.10
N LYS A 136 -46.16 -15.42 -39.65
CA LYS A 136 -47.20 -16.16 -40.39
C LYS A 136 -47.86 -17.20 -39.54
#